data_a59db9842126676988a3dcf5c3ef4dc4
#
_entry.id   a59db9842126676988a3dcf5c3ef4dc4
#
_cell.length_a   1.000
_cell.length_b   1.000
_cell.length_c   1.000
_cell.angle_alpha   90.00
_cell.angle_beta   90.00
_cell.angle_gamma   90.00
#
_symmetry.space_group_name_H-M   'P 1'
#
loop_
_entity.id
_entity.type
_entity.pdbx_description
1 polymer ?
#
loop_
_entity_poly.entity_id
_entity_poly.type
_entity_poly.pdbx_seq_one_letter_code
_entity_poly.pdbx_strand_id
1 'polypeptide(L)'
;MEKEKDIAVELGRDAAEGLGAKKYKPLVYIVAFTAALAGLLFGLDIGVISGALKFIAKAFSASTLQQEWVVSSLLFGAVGGTLISGIISKKYGRKNTLLIAAVIFSLGALLSSISTSIGILIGCRVFLGFAVGMASFTAPLYLSEIAPRGIRGALISMYQLMITIGIVCAFLSDTFLSTYFKFHGIVGGHWRIMLGILIIPSMIMFIGVFFLPKSPRWLMLKGRKKAARRVLSKIRNTEEEIAIELEEIEENLEEKQNGWAMFKVNKNFRKAIFLGIGLQLIQQLTGINVVMYYAPKIFQAAGFGSSAEQMWGTVLVGVVNVLATFIAIAFVDRWGRKPIMYTGFAIMGISMCIVGIAMPSHAELAAAAGHIPTRAFISIAGIFTFIIGFAASAGPIIWVICSEIYPLAGRDFGITCSTATNWIANGIVGLTFLTMLKGLGATTTFLIYGGVEVIFIIFFILWVPETKGISLEKIAENLLAGKPLKKIGL
;
A
#
# COMPACT_ATOMS: atom_id res chain seq x y z
N MET A 1 -16.15 35.80 5.95
CA MET A 1 -15.45 36.31 7.17
C MET A 1 -16.20 36.00 8.46
N GLU A 2 -17.48 36.36 8.63
CA GLU A 2 -18.27 36.00 9.84
C GLU A 2 -18.54 34.49 9.92
N LYS A 3 -19.01 33.85 8.85
CA LYS A 3 -19.18 32.38 8.76
C LYS A 3 -17.90 31.57 9.01
N GLU A 4 -16.73 32.07 8.62
CA GLU A 4 -15.45 31.42 8.88
C GLU A 4 -14.99 31.54 10.34
N LYS A 5 -15.34 32.66 11.01
CA LYS A 5 -15.11 32.82 12.45
C LYS A 5 -16.00 31.89 13.28
N ASP A 6 -17.25 31.72 12.87
CA ASP A 6 -18.18 30.83 13.56
C ASP A 6 -17.75 29.35 13.43
N ILE A 7 -17.28 28.93 12.25
CA ILE A 7 -16.71 27.59 12.03
C ILE A 7 -15.42 27.40 12.85
N ALA A 8 -14.55 28.40 12.94
CA ALA A 8 -13.33 28.33 13.73
C ALA A 8 -13.59 28.30 15.25
N VAL A 9 -14.62 28.99 15.71
CA VAL A 9 -15.07 28.98 17.12
C VAL A 9 -15.75 27.64 17.45
N GLU A 10 -16.51 27.07 16.53
CA GLU A 10 -17.14 25.76 16.71
C GLU A 10 -16.10 24.62 16.70
N LEU A 11 -15.09 24.67 15.82
CA LEU A 11 -13.95 23.76 15.85
C LEU A 11 -13.10 23.91 17.12
N GLY A 12 -12.99 25.13 17.65
CA GLY A 12 -12.32 25.39 18.94
C GLY A 12 -13.14 24.89 20.14
N ARG A 13 -14.46 24.95 20.10
CA ARG A 13 -15.35 24.37 21.11
C ARG A 13 -15.33 22.83 21.06
N ASP A 14 -15.41 22.23 19.88
CA ASP A 14 -15.29 20.77 19.70
C ASP A 14 -13.93 20.24 20.19
N ALA A 15 -12.87 21.01 20.07
CA ALA A 15 -11.56 20.68 20.63
C ALA A 15 -11.48 20.82 22.16
N ALA A 16 -12.26 21.71 22.76
CA ALA A 16 -12.29 21.93 24.21
C ALA A 16 -13.29 21.00 24.93
N GLU A 17 -14.37 20.59 24.29
CA GLU A 17 -15.34 19.58 24.80
C GLU A 17 -14.88 18.15 24.52
N GLY A 18 -13.76 17.94 23.83
CA GLY A 18 -13.25 16.67 23.26
C GLY A 18 -12.61 15.69 24.23
N LEU A 19 -12.99 15.64 25.51
CA LEU A 19 -12.63 14.53 26.41
C LEU A 19 -13.80 13.56 26.68
N GLY A 20 -14.97 13.80 26.09
CA GLY A 20 -16.06 12.82 25.97
C GLY A 20 -16.00 12.21 24.57
N ALA A 21 -15.46 11.00 24.40
CA ALA A 21 -15.36 10.30 23.12
C ALA A 21 -16.70 10.34 22.37
N LYS A 22 -16.79 11.14 21.29
CA LYS A 22 -17.99 11.23 20.45
C LYS A 22 -18.31 9.81 19.95
N LYS A 23 -19.36 9.18 20.47
CA LYS A 23 -19.76 7.81 20.12
C LYS A 23 -20.29 7.80 18.68
N TYR A 24 -19.56 7.19 17.77
CA TYR A 24 -20.04 6.93 16.40
C TYR A 24 -20.86 5.65 16.34
N LYS A 25 -21.79 5.57 15.40
CA LYS A 25 -22.64 4.37 15.24
C LYS A 25 -21.80 3.12 14.93
N PRO A 26 -22.09 1.95 15.50
CA PRO A 26 -21.34 0.71 15.30
C PRO A 26 -21.18 0.33 13.83
N LEU A 27 -22.18 0.65 13.01
CA LEU A 27 -22.15 0.39 11.57
C LEU A 27 -20.96 1.06 10.88
N VAL A 28 -20.49 2.23 11.35
CA VAL A 28 -19.30 2.92 10.78
C VAL A 28 -18.06 2.04 10.94
N TYR A 29 -17.86 1.44 12.11
CA TYR A 29 -16.72 0.57 12.37
C TYR A 29 -16.81 -0.75 11.61
N ILE A 30 -18.01 -1.34 11.50
CA ILE A 30 -18.24 -2.56 10.70
C ILE A 30 -17.92 -2.31 9.23
N VAL A 31 -18.39 -1.18 8.68
CA VAL A 31 -18.09 -0.80 7.29
C VAL A 31 -16.60 -0.60 7.11
N ALA A 32 -15.95 0.10 8.05
CA ALA A 32 -14.53 0.38 7.98
C ALA A 32 -13.69 -0.90 8.04
N PHE A 33 -13.96 -1.78 9.00
CA PHE A 33 -13.27 -3.06 9.12
C PHE A 33 -13.44 -3.93 7.86
N THR A 34 -14.69 -4.06 7.38
CA THR A 34 -14.99 -4.88 6.19
C THR A 34 -14.31 -4.34 4.93
N ALA A 35 -14.31 -3.01 4.73
CA ALA A 35 -13.61 -2.41 3.59
C ALA A 35 -12.09 -2.54 3.72
N ALA A 36 -11.56 -2.49 4.95
CA ALA A 36 -10.13 -2.65 5.21
C ALA A 36 -9.63 -4.10 5.00
N LEU A 37 -10.54 -5.12 4.96
CA LEU A 37 -10.19 -6.48 4.53
C LEU A 37 -9.58 -6.53 3.12
N ALA A 38 -9.90 -5.56 2.27
CA ALA A 38 -9.23 -5.40 0.97
C ALA A 38 -7.72 -5.16 1.14
N GLY A 39 -7.32 -4.39 2.16
CA GLY A 39 -5.91 -4.21 2.53
C GLY A 39 -5.29 -5.50 3.07
N LEU A 40 -6.01 -6.22 3.93
CA LEU A 40 -5.57 -7.52 4.45
C LEU A 40 -5.28 -8.51 3.31
N LEU A 41 -6.17 -8.62 2.31
CA LEU A 41 -5.99 -9.49 1.15
C LEU A 41 -4.77 -9.11 0.31
N PHE A 42 -4.55 -7.83 0.10
CA PHE A 42 -3.34 -7.36 -0.59
C PHE A 42 -2.07 -7.73 0.19
N GLY A 43 -2.05 -7.51 1.51
CA GLY A 43 -0.93 -7.88 2.37
C GLY A 43 -0.69 -9.40 2.41
N LEU A 44 -1.75 -10.18 2.50
CA LEU A 44 -1.68 -11.65 2.44
C LEU A 44 -1.04 -12.13 1.13
N ASP A 45 -1.40 -11.56 -0.01
CA ASP A 45 -0.82 -11.97 -1.28
C ASP A 45 0.67 -11.66 -1.39
N ILE A 46 1.10 -10.48 -0.90
CA ILE A 46 2.52 -10.12 -0.80
C ILE A 46 3.30 -11.16 0.05
N GLY A 47 2.74 -11.53 1.19
CA GLY A 47 3.40 -12.44 2.11
C GLY A 47 3.42 -13.88 1.59
N VAL A 48 2.29 -14.38 1.12
CA VAL A 48 2.17 -15.77 0.65
C VAL A 48 3.11 -16.07 -0.51
N ILE A 49 3.31 -15.14 -1.46
CA ILE A 49 4.22 -15.39 -2.57
C ILE A 49 5.68 -15.50 -2.11
N SER A 50 6.05 -14.77 -1.05
CA SER A 50 7.40 -14.83 -0.46
C SER A 50 7.74 -16.24 0.04
N GLY A 51 6.85 -16.85 0.80
CA GLY A 51 7.03 -18.21 1.31
C GLY A 51 6.84 -19.30 0.26
N ALA A 52 5.85 -19.13 -0.62
CA ALA A 52 5.53 -20.12 -1.67
C ALA A 52 6.60 -20.21 -2.77
N LEU A 53 7.33 -19.13 -3.06
CA LEU A 53 8.26 -19.02 -4.20
C LEU A 53 9.31 -20.13 -4.23
N LYS A 54 9.85 -20.51 -3.09
CA LYS A 54 10.84 -21.60 -2.97
C LYS A 54 10.26 -22.94 -3.44
N PHE A 55 9.03 -23.24 -3.05
CA PHE A 55 8.33 -24.48 -3.41
C PHE A 55 7.88 -24.46 -4.87
N ILE A 56 7.42 -23.33 -5.39
CA ILE A 56 7.08 -23.11 -6.80
C ILE A 56 8.32 -23.31 -7.67
N ALA A 57 9.44 -22.69 -7.29
CA ALA A 57 10.69 -22.81 -8.02
C ALA A 57 11.16 -24.28 -8.12
N LYS A 58 11.02 -25.05 -7.03
CA LYS A 58 11.35 -26.48 -7.03
C LYS A 58 10.37 -27.31 -7.84
N ALA A 59 9.06 -27.04 -7.73
CA ALA A 59 8.01 -27.83 -8.39
C ALA A 59 8.06 -27.71 -9.93
N PHE A 60 8.39 -26.54 -10.44
CA PHE A 60 8.43 -26.25 -11.87
C PHE A 60 9.85 -26.12 -12.43
N SER A 61 10.90 -26.38 -11.66
CA SER A 61 12.31 -26.13 -12.04
C SER A 61 12.50 -24.72 -12.61
N ALA A 62 11.87 -23.73 -11.97
CA ALA A 62 11.71 -22.38 -12.49
C ALA A 62 13.04 -21.63 -12.54
N SER A 63 13.35 -21.05 -13.72
CA SER A 63 14.47 -20.13 -13.89
C SER A 63 14.33 -18.88 -13.03
N THR A 64 15.42 -18.13 -12.84
CA THR A 64 15.40 -16.85 -12.08
C THR A 64 14.36 -15.90 -12.64
N LEU A 65 14.33 -15.70 -13.95
CA LEU A 65 13.36 -14.83 -14.63
C LEU A 65 11.92 -15.30 -14.43
N GLN A 66 11.67 -16.60 -14.47
CA GLN A 66 10.32 -17.15 -14.20
C GLN A 66 9.88 -16.90 -12.75
N GLN A 67 10.78 -17.00 -11.78
CA GLN A 67 10.50 -16.67 -10.38
C GLN A 67 10.17 -15.18 -10.22
N GLU A 68 10.90 -14.30 -10.87
CA GLU A 68 10.64 -12.86 -10.90
C GLU A 68 9.28 -12.54 -11.54
N TRP A 69 8.92 -13.21 -12.64
CA TRP A 69 7.60 -13.09 -13.26
C TRP A 69 6.46 -13.60 -12.36
N VAL A 70 6.66 -14.71 -11.65
CA VAL A 70 5.65 -15.19 -10.68
C VAL A 70 5.36 -14.16 -9.61
N VAL A 71 6.37 -13.43 -9.12
CA VAL A 71 6.18 -12.34 -8.14
C VAL A 71 5.53 -11.12 -8.78
N SER A 72 6.07 -10.65 -9.91
CA SER A 72 5.77 -9.32 -10.46
C SER A 72 4.52 -9.28 -11.35
N SER A 73 4.07 -10.40 -11.90
CA SER A 73 2.93 -10.46 -12.81
C SER A 73 1.63 -9.93 -12.18
N LEU A 74 1.43 -10.17 -10.89
CA LEU A 74 0.30 -9.62 -10.14
C LEU A 74 0.30 -8.08 -10.17
N LEU A 75 1.47 -7.46 -10.05
CA LEU A 75 1.62 -6.02 -9.98
C LEU A 75 1.24 -5.36 -11.32
N PHE A 76 1.59 -5.98 -12.45
CA PHE A 76 1.14 -5.53 -13.75
C PHE A 76 -0.37 -5.70 -13.94
N GLY A 77 -0.95 -6.78 -13.41
CA GLY A 77 -2.40 -6.94 -13.31
C GLY A 77 -3.05 -5.82 -12.50
N ALA A 78 -2.42 -5.41 -11.40
CA ALA A 78 -2.92 -4.34 -10.53
C ALA A 78 -2.94 -2.97 -11.23
N VAL A 79 -2.02 -2.68 -12.16
CA VAL A 79 -2.11 -1.49 -13.02
C VAL A 79 -3.43 -1.49 -13.78
N GLY A 80 -3.74 -2.58 -14.48
CA GLY A 80 -5.00 -2.73 -15.23
C GLY A 80 -6.23 -2.60 -14.34
N GLY A 81 -6.20 -3.27 -13.18
CA GLY A 81 -7.26 -3.21 -12.18
C GLY A 81 -7.52 -1.79 -11.67
N THR A 82 -6.47 -1.03 -11.37
CA THR A 82 -6.56 0.36 -10.91
C THR A 82 -7.18 1.26 -11.97
N LEU A 83 -6.72 1.16 -13.22
CA LEU A 83 -7.23 1.98 -14.33
C LEU A 83 -8.72 1.72 -14.61
N ILE A 84 -9.13 0.45 -14.58
CA ILE A 84 -10.52 0.05 -14.83
C ILE A 84 -11.42 0.37 -13.63
N SER A 85 -10.86 0.37 -12.42
CA SER A 85 -11.61 0.57 -11.17
C SER A 85 -12.33 1.92 -11.13
N GLY A 86 -11.71 2.98 -11.61
CA GLY A 86 -12.33 4.30 -11.68
C GLY A 86 -13.63 4.29 -12.51
N ILE A 87 -13.63 3.60 -13.65
CA ILE A 87 -14.78 3.48 -14.54
C ILE A 87 -15.88 2.62 -13.88
N ILE A 88 -15.52 1.46 -13.37
CA ILE A 88 -16.46 0.52 -12.73
C ILE A 88 -17.07 1.15 -11.47
N SER A 89 -16.25 1.78 -10.63
CA SER A 89 -16.67 2.44 -9.39
C SER A 89 -17.63 3.61 -9.65
N LYS A 90 -17.41 4.38 -10.70
CA LYS A 90 -18.33 5.45 -11.13
C LYS A 90 -19.66 4.89 -11.66
N LYS A 91 -19.61 3.80 -12.44
CA LYS A 91 -20.79 3.19 -13.05
C LYS A 91 -21.65 2.41 -12.07
N TYR A 92 -21.03 1.49 -11.29
CA TYR A 92 -21.73 0.51 -10.45
C TYR A 92 -21.66 0.84 -8.95
N GLY A 93 -20.80 1.77 -8.53
CA GLY A 93 -20.59 2.19 -7.13
C GLY A 93 -19.52 1.38 -6.42
N ARG A 94 -19.01 1.95 -5.31
CA ARG A 94 -17.86 1.44 -4.56
C ARG A 94 -18.11 0.03 -4.02
N LYS A 95 -19.29 -0.20 -3.41
CA LYS A 95 -19.70 -1.51 -2.91
C LYS A 95 -19.61 -2.61 -3.98
N ASN A 96 -20.22 -2.38 -5.14
CA ASN A 96 -20.26 -3.38 -6.20
C ASN A 96 -18.87 -3.62 -6.80
N THR A 97 -18.03 -2.59 -6.88
CA THR A 97 -16.63 -2.72 -7.32
C THR A 97 -15.83 -3.61 -6.36
N LEU A 98 -16.02 -3.42 -5.05
CA LEU A 98 -15.39 -4.29 -4.03
C LEU A 98 -15.92 -5.73 -4.08
N LEU A 99 -17.22 -5.95 -4.36
CA LEU A 99 -17.76 -7.29 -4.58
C LEU A 99 -17.15 -7.99 -5.80
N ILE A 100 -17.03 -7.27 -6.92
CA ILE A 100 -16.35 -7.78 -8.12
C ILE A 100 -14.90 -8.12 -7.81
N ALA A 101 -14.18 -7.24 -7.11
CA ALA A 101 -12.81 -7.49 -6.70
C ALA A 101 -12.70 -8.74 -5.81
N ALA A 102 -13.61 -8.94 -4.84
CA ALA A 102 -13.61 -10.11 -3.97
C ALA A 102 -13.84 -11.42 -4.75
N VAL A 103 -14.75 -11.42 -5.75
CA VAL A 103 -14.96 -12.57 -6.63
C VAL A 103 -13.72 -12.88 -7.47
N ILE A 104 -13.12 -11.86 -8.10
CA ILE A 104 -11.89 -12.03 -8.89
C ILE A 104 -10.75 -12.54 -7.99
N PHE A 105 -10.66 -12.03 -6.75
CA PHE A 105 -9.67 -12.49 -5.77
C PHE A 105 -9.83 -13.97 -5.45
N SER A 106 -11.06 -14.40 -5.10
CA SER A 106 -11.37 -15.81 -4.79
C SER A 106 -11.06 -16.73 -5.96
N LEU A 107 -11.52 -16.36 -7.16
CA LEU A 107 -11.24 -17.13 -8.37
C LEU A 107 -9.76 -17.16 -8.73
N GLY A 108 -9.08 -16.01 -8.64
CA GLY A 108 -7.65 -15.92 -8.93
C GLY A 108 -6.80 -16.75 -7.96
N ALA A 109 -7.14 -16.76 -6.66
CA ALA A 109 -6.49 -17.59 -5.66
C ALA A 109 -6.73 -19.10 -5.94
N LEU A 110 -7.98 -19.48 -6.25
CA LEU A 110 -8.31 -20.85 -6.62
C LEU A 110 -7.53 -21.30 -7.86
N LEU A 111 -7.58 -20.53 -8.94
CA LEU A 111 -6.89 -20.85 -10.19
C LEU A 111 -5.37 -20.92 -10.01
N SER A 112 -4.81 -20.01 -9.18
CA SER A 112 -3.39 -20.05 -8.83
C SER A 112 -3.03 -21.34 -8.08
N SER A 113 -3.86 -21.77 -7.14
CA SER A 113 -3.60 -22.96 -6.32
C SER A 113 -3.65 -24.27 -7.11
N ILE A 114 -4.46 -24.34 -8.17
CA ILE A 114 -4.60 -25.54 -9.01
C ILE A 114 -3.78 -25.48 -10.30
N SER A 115 -2.97 -24.44 -10.51
CA SER A 115 -2.19 -24.25 -11.73
C SER A 115 -1.24 -25.44 -11.99
N THR A 116 -1.17 -25.86 -13.25
CA THR A 116 -0.40 -27.05 -13.68
C THR A 116 0.94 -26.68 -14.33
N SER A 117 1.13 -25.42 -14.70
CA SER A 117 2.37 -24.92 -15.25
C SER A 117 2.69 -23.50 -14.75
N ILE A 118 3.96 -23.12 -14.83
CA ILE A 118 4.39 -21.79 -14.38
C ILE A 118 3.78 -20.66 -15.23
N GLY A 119 3.56 -20.89 -16.52
CA GLY A 119 2.89 -19.92 -17.40
C GLY A 119 1.42 -19.69 -17.02
N ILE A 120 0.70 -20.76 -16.68
CA ILE A 120 -0.68 -20.67 -16.17
C ILE A 120 -0.68 -19.92 -14.83
N LEU A 121 0.25 -20.25 -13.93
CA LEU A 121 0.37 -19.56 -12.64
C LEU A 121 0.60 -18.05 -12.84
N ILE A 122 1.52 -17.65 -13.71
CA ILE A 122 1.77 -16.24 -14.06
C ILE A 122 0.48 -15.57 -14.56
N GLY A 123 -0.26 -16.21 -15.47
CA GLY A 123 -1.54 -15.71 -15.97
C GLY A 123 -2.60 -15.54 -14.87
N CYS A 124 -2.71 -16.53 -13.96
CA CYS A 124 -3.61 -16.46 -12.81
C CYS A 124 -3.23 -15.33 -11.85
N ARG A 125 -1.94 -15.06 -11.67
CA ARG A 125 -1.47 -13.93 -10.84
C ARG A 125 -1.77 -12.58 -11.49
N VAL A 126 -1.64 -12.43 -12.82
CA VAL A 126 -2.14 -11.22 -13.52
C VAL A 126 -3.62 -11.02 -13.24
N PHE A 127 -4.43 -12.09 -13.39
CA PHE A 127 -5.87 -12.03 -13.14
C PHE A 127 -6.18 -11.64 -11.67
N LEU A 128 -5.49 -12.23 -10.70
CA LEU A 128 -5.59 -11.87 -9.30
C LEU A 128 -5.17 -10.40 -9.06
N GLY A 129 -4.17 -9.93 -9.80
CA GLY A 129 -3.70 -8.54 -9.78
C GLY A 129 -4.80 -7.53 -10.13
N PHE A 130 -5.69 -7.84 -11.07
CA PHE A 130 -6.84 -6.97 -11.34
C PHE A 130 -7.70 -6.75 -10.08
N ALA A 131 -7.91 -7.78 -9.27
CA ALA A 131 -8.65 -7.65 -8.01
C ALA A 131 -7.90 -6.75 -7.01
N VAL A 132 -6.57 -6.92 -6.88
CA VAL A 132 -5.73 -6.08 -6.02
C VAL A 132 -5.82 -4.62 -6.43
N GLY A 133 -5.65 -4.32 -7.74
CA GLY A 133 -5.75 -2.96 -8.27
C GLY A 133 -7.12 -2.33 -8.05
N MET A 134 -8.19 -3.10 -8.29
CA MET A 134 -9.56 -2.64 -8.04
C MET A 134 -9.81 -2.34 -6.56
N ALA A 135 -9.36 -3.21 -5.68
CA ALA A 135 -9.57 -3.12 -4.24
C ALA A 135 -8.74 -1.97 -3.64
N SER A 136 -7.47 -1.82 -4.03
CA SER A 136 -6.57 -0.78 -3.54
C SER A 136 -7.02 0.64 -3.91
N PHE A 137 -7.69 0.80 -5.04
CA PHE A 137 -8.31 2.07 -5.42
C PHE A 137 -9.64 2.30 -4.68
N THR A 138 -10.51 1.28 -4.65
CA THR A 138 -11.91 1.45 -4.24
C THR A 138 -12.09 1.45 -2.72
N ALA A 139 -11.30 0.67 -1.97
CA ALA A 139 -11.50 0.56 -0.52
C ALA A 139 -11.18 1.87 0.22
N PRO A 140 -10.03 2.53 0.01
CA PRO A 140 -9.78 3.84 0.62
C PRO A 140 -10.81 4.90 0.20
N LEU A 141 -11.24 4.89 -1.05
CA LEU A 141 -12.27 5.79 -1.55
C LEU A 141 -13.61 5.55 -0.85
N TYR A 142 -14.03 4.29 -0.69
CA TYR A 142 -15.27 3.95 0.02
C TYR A 142 -15.19 4.33 1.49
N LEU A 143 -14.05 4.09 2.14
CA LEU A 143 -13.78 4.51 3.52
C LEU A 143 -13.88 6.03 3.68
N SER A 144 -13.30 6.81 2.79
CA SER A 144 -13.35 8.27 2.84
C SER A 144 -14.76 8.84 2.67
N GLU A 145 -15.64 8.11 1.95
CA GLU A 145 -17.03 8.52 1.69
C GLU A 145 -18.01 8.12 2.80
N ILE A 146 -17.69 7.09 3.60
CA ILE A 146 -18.52 6.62 4.72
C ILE A 146 -18.08 7.23 6.06
N ALA A 147 -16.77 7.46 6.21
CA ALA A 147 -16.19 7.88 7.48
C ALA A 147 -16.67 9.26 7.91
N PRO A 148 -17.10 9.44 9.17
CA PRO A 148 -17.32 10.76 9.77
C PRO A 148 -16.01 11.57 9.75
N ARG A 149 -16.12 12.91 9.61
CA ARG A 149 -14.97 13.81 9.52
C ARG A 149 -13.95 13.60 10.63
N GLY A 150 -14.39 13.49 11.89
CA GLY A 150 -13.52 13.40 13.06
C GLY A 150 -12.65 12.15 13.15
N ILE A 151 -13.00 11.04 12.44
CA ILE A 151 -12.24 9.77 12.47
C ILE A 151 -11.86 9.26 11.07
N ARG A 152 -12.08 10.08 10.04
CA ARG A 152 -11.83 9.68 8.64
C ARG A 152 -10.39 9.26 8.40
N GLY A 153 -9.43 10.03 8.90
CA GLY A 153 -8.00 9.72 8.79
C GLY A 153 -7.67 8.37 9.44
N ALA A 154 -8.15 8.14 10.67
CA ALA A 154 -7.94 6.88 11.38
C ALA A 154 -8.52 5.67 10.63
N LEU A 155 -9.73 5.81 10.07
CA LEU A 155 -10.36 4.73 9.31
C LEU A 155 -9.66 4.43 7.98
N ILE A 156 -9.13 5.44 7.31
CA ILE A 156 -8.31 5.24 6.10
C ILE A 156 -6.97 4.60 6.47
N SER A 157 -6.34 5.01 7.58
CA SER A 157 -5.10 4.41 8.07
C SER A 157 -5.27 2.94 8.47
N MET A 158 -6.49 2.53 8.86
CA MET A 158 -6.81 1.13 9.13
C MET A 158 -6.63 0.24 7.88
N TYR A 159 -6.88 0.76 6.68
CA TYR A 159 -6.59 0.04 5.43
C TYR A 159 -5.09 -0.28 5.31
N GLN A 160 -4.22 0.69 5.58
CA GLN A 160 -2.76 0.50 5.55
C GLN A 160 -2.30 -0.48 6.65
N LEU A 161 -2.84 -0.37 7.85
CA LEU A 161 -2.54 -1.29 8.95
C LEU A 161 -2.95 -2.73 8.58
N MET A 162 -4.09 -2.91 7.94
CA MET A 162 -4.54 -4.23 7.48
C MET A 162 -3.62 -4.84 6.41
N ILE A 163 -2.96 -4.03 5.58
CA ILE A 163 -1.93 -4.54 4.64
C ILE A 163 -0.78 -5.15 5.44
N THR A 164 -0.24 -4.43 6.42
CA THR A 164 0.91 -4.93 7.20
C THR A 164 0.55 -6.15 8.05
N ILE A 165 -0.65 -6.17 8.65
CA ILE A 165 -1.18 -7.35 9.35
C ILE A 165 -1.33 -8.54 8.39
N GLY A 166 -1.84 -8.30 7.17
CA GLY A 166 -1.96 -9.33 6.14
C GLY A 166 -0.63 -9.97 5.79
N ILE A 167 0.43 -9.17 5.65
CA ILE A 167 1.79 -9.66 5.40
C ILE A 167 2.25 -10.58 6.55
N VAL A 168 2.06 -10.19 7.80
CA VAL A 168 2.43 -11.02 8.97
C VAL A 168 1.62 -12.31 8.99
N CYS A 169 0.30 -12.24 8.78
CA CYS A 169 -0.55 -13.43 8.74
C CYS A 169 -0.12 -14.40 7.64
N ALA A 170 0.28 -13.90 6.48
CA ALA A 170 0.81 -14.72 5.40
C ALA A 170 2.14 -15.38 5.78
N PHE A 171 3.09 -14.62 6.31
CA PHE A 171 4.38 -15.14 6.76
C PHE A 171 4.21 -16.20 7.85
N LEU A 172 3.30 -15.99 8.80
CA LEU A 172 2.97 -16.98 9.83
C LEU A 172 2.34 -18.25 9.22
N SER A 173 1.35 -18.09 8.32
CA SER A 173 0.71 -19.24 7.68
C SER A 173 1.67 -20.05 6.84
N ASP A 174 2.54 -19.41 6.07
CA ASP A 174 3.55 -20.05 5.25
C ASP A 174 4.61 -20.77 6.09
N THR A 175 5.06 -20.13 7.18
CA THR A 175 5.98 -20.74 8.14
C THR A 175 5.37 -21.98 8.75
N PHE A 176 4.11 -21.89 9.19
CA PHE A 176 3.39 -23.00 9.79
C PHE A 176 3.21 -24.15 8.79
N LEU A 177 2.73 -23.86 7.58
CA LEU A 177 2.55 -24.85 6.52
C LEU A 177 3.86 -25.50 6.07
N SER A 178 4.95 -24.73 5.97
CA SER A 178 6.23 -25.25 5.52
C SER A 178 6.98 -26.05 6.57
N THR A 179 6.77 -25.77 7.86
CA THR A 179 7.54 -26.36 8.97
C THR A 179 6.84 -27.58 9.54
N TYR A 180 5.53 -27.51 9.75
CA TYR A 180 4.79 -28.52 10.52
C TYR A 180 3.97 -29.48 9.67
N PHE A 181 3.65 -29.12 8.39
CA PHE A 181 2.87 -30.00 7.53
C PHE A 181 3.73 -30.71 6.49
N LYS A 182 3.61 -32.06 6.44
CA LYS A 182 4.17 -32.88 5.38
C LYS A 182 3.03 -33.36 4.48
N PHE A 183 2.93 -32.74 3.31
CA PHE A 183 1.91 -33.13 2.31
C PHE A 183 2.39 -34.33 1.49
N HIS A 184 2.13 -35.55 1.99
CA HIS A 184 2.42 -36.79 1.28
C HIS A 184 1.44 -36.98 0.13
N GLY A 185 1.95 -37.28 -1.06
CA GLY A 185 1.13 -37.61 -2.23
C GLY A 185 0.56 -36.44 -3.06
N ILE A 186 0.69 -35.19 -2.60
CA ILE A 186 0.28 -34.02 -3.38
C ILE A 186 1.54 -33.33 -3.92
N VAL A 187 1.76 -33.44 -5.22
CA VAL A 187 2.87 -32.74 -5.89
C VAL A 187 2.71 -31.22 -5.71
N GLY A 188 3.68 -30.60 -5.05
CA GLY A 188 3.64 -29.17 -4.75
C GLY A 188 2.60 -28.77 -3.70
N GLY A 189 2.16 -29.65 -2.80
CA GLY A 189 1.09 -29.40 -1.82
C GLY A 189 1.27 -28.11 -1.00
N HIS A 190 2.49 -27.81 -0.58
CA HIS A 190 2.78 -26.61 0.23
C HIS A 190 2.37 -25.32 -0.47
N TRP A 191 2.92 -25.01 -1.65
CA TRP A 191 2.63 -23.75 -2.33
C TRP A 191 1.19 -23.64 -2.82
N ARG A 192 0.56 -24.77 -3.17
CA ARG A 192 -0.85 -24.81 -3.59
C ARG A 192 -1.77 -24.38 -2.46
N ILE A 193 -1.54 -24.88 -1.26
CA ILE A 193 -2.34 -24.54 -0.07
C ILE A 193 -2.02 -23.11 0.37
N MET A 194 -0.75 -22.69 0.33
CA MET A 194 -0.34 -21.31 0.63
C MET A 194 -1.11 -20.31 -0.26
N LEU A 195 -1.16 -20.53 -1.57
CA LEU A 195 -1.94 -19.67 -2.47
C LEU A 195 -3.46 -19.84 -2.29
N GLY A 196 -3.93 -21.04 -2.00
CA GLY A 196 -5.35 -21.35 -1.80
C GLY A 196 -5.93 -20.73 -0.52
N ILE A 197 -5.13 -20.50 0.50
CA ILE A 197 -5.61 -19.93 1.78
C ILE A 197 -6.21 -18.53 1.59
N LEU A 198 -5.82 -17.80 0.54
CA LEU A 198 -6.38 -16.50 0.17
C LEU A 198 -7.87 -16.54 -0.14
N ILE A 199 -8.43 -17.71 -0.48
CA ILE A 199 -9.85 -17.88 -0.75
C ILE A 199 -10.68 -17.57 0.50
N ILE A 200 -10.22 -17.97 1.68
CA ILE A 200 -10.97 -17.81 2.94
C ILE A 200 -11.22 -16.32 3.24
N PRO A 201 -10.21 -15.44 3.38
CA PRO A 201 -10.43 -14.03 3.66
C PRO A 201 -11.11 -13.28 2.50
N SER A 202 -10.94 -13.73 1.24
CA SER A 202 -11.65 -13.14 0.11
C SER A 202 -13.15 -13.44 0.13
N MET A 203 -13.54 -14.64 0.55
CA MET A 203 -14.96 -15.00 0.76
C MET A 203 -15.54 -14.24 1.97
N ILE A 204 -14.77 -14.07 3.06
CA ILE A 204 -15.20 -13.25 4.20
C ILE A 204 -15.41 -11.79 3.74
N MET A 205 -14.49 -11.24 2.94
CA MET A 205 -14.67 -9.91 2.35
C MET A 205 -15.92 -9.84 1.45
N PHE A 206 -16.15 -10.83 0.59
CA PHE A 206 -17.33 -10.89 -0.28
C PHE A 206 -18.63 -10.85 0.54
N ILE A 207 -18.75 -11.75 1.52
CA ILE A 207 -19.92 -11.81 2.40
C ILE A 207 -20.08 -10.50 3.17
N GLY A 208 -19.02 -9.99 3.78
CA GLY A 208 -19.06 -8.75 4.54
C GLY A 208 -19.50 -7.56 3.67
N VAL A 209 -18.87 -7.36 2.52
CA VAL A 209 -19.21 -6.25 1.59
C VAL A 209 -20.64 -6.39 1.05
N PHE A 210 -21.15 -7.62 0.89
CA PHE A 210 -22.52 -7.84 0.44
C PHE A 210 -23.57 -7.17 1.33
N PHE A 211 -23.33 -7.10 2.63
CA PHE A 211 -24.25 -6.48 3.58
C PHE A 211 -23.98 -4.97 3.81
N LEU A 212 -22.89 -4.41 3.28
CA LEU A 212 -22.58 -3.00 3.45
C LEU A 212 -23.55 -2.08 2.68
N PRO A 213 -23.77 -0.84 3.14
CA PRO A 213 -24.57 0.15 2.41
C PRO A 213 -23.81 0.64 1.16
N LYS A 214 -24.52 1.20 0.20
CA LYS A 214 -23.92 1.95 -0.90
C LYS A 214 -23.37 3.28 -0.39
N SER A 215 -22.35 3.84 -1.05
CA SER A 215 -21.81 5.15 -0.69
C SER A 215 -22.86 6.25 -0.86
N PRO A 216 -23.04 7.16 0.13
CA PRO A 216 -23.92 8.31 0.02
C PRO A 216 -23.53 9.23 -1.17
N ARG A 217 -22.23 9.50 -1.34
CA ARG A 217 -21.73 10.31 -2.47
C ARG A 217 -22.09 9.69 -3.82
N TRP A 218 -21.92 8.39 -3.97
CA TRP A 218 -22.29 7.72 -5.21
C TRP A 218 -23.79 7.73 -5.46
N LEU A 219 -24.61 7.61 -4.41
CA LEU A 219 -26.08 7.71 -4.53
C LEU A 219 -26.51 9.11 -4.97
N MET A 220 -25.88 10.16 -4.43
CA MET A 220 -26.12 11.55 -4.86
C MET A 220 -25.71 11.76 -6.31
N LEU A 221 -24.53 11.27 -6.73
CA LEU A 221 -24.05 11.30 -8.13
C LEU A 221 -25.05 10.63 -9.09
N LYS A 222 -25.85 9.66 -8.63
CA LYS A 222 -26.90 8.99 -9.41
C LYS A 222 -28.29 9.63 -9.24
N GLY A 223 -28.40 10.79 -8.62
CA GLY A 223 -29.66 11.51 -8.38
C GLY A 223 -30.56 10.84 -7.32
N ARG A 224 -30.03 9.91 -6.54
CA ARG A 224 -30.80 9.13 -5.54
C ARG A 224 -30.74 9.75 -4.14
N LYS A 225 -31.09 11.05 -4.02
CA LYS A 225 -30.99 11.84 -2.75
C LYS A 225 -31.68 11.17 -1.57
N LYS A 226 -32.91 10.62 -1.76
CA LYS A 226 -33.64 9.90 -0.69
C LYS A 226 -32.90 8.67 -0.20
N ALA A 227 -32.23 7.93 -1.07
CA ALA A 227 -31.43 6.76 -0.71
C ALA A 227 -30.13 7.17 0.02
N ALA A 228 -29.47 8.24 -0.42
CA ALA A 228 -28.31 8.81 0.25
C ALA A 228 -28.64 9.21 1.69
N ARG A 229 -29.73 9.97 1.90
CA ARG A 229 -30.20 10.35 3.25
C ARG A 229 -30.46 9.12 4.13
N ARG A 230 -31.09 8.06 3.60
CA ARG A 230 -31.33 6.81 4.35
C ARG A 230 -30.03 6.11 4.76
N VAL A 231 -28.97 6.20 3.95
CA VAL A 231 -27.67 5.64 4.33
C VAL A 231 -27.02 6.52 5.39
N LEU A 232 -27.01 7.85 5.20
CA LEU A 232 -26.47 8.80 6.16
C LEU A 232 -27.16 8.67 7.53
N SER A 233 -28.48 8.48 7.58
CA SER A 233 -29.20 8.26 8.84
C SER A 233 -28.75 7.00 9.61
N LYS A 234 -28.13 6.04 8.94
CA LYS A 234 -27.56 4.83 9.58
C LYS A 234 -26.14 5.02 10.11
N ILE A 235 -25.40 6.05 9.63
CA ILE A 235 -23.98 6.25 9.93
C ILE A 235 -23.65 7.61 10.59
N ARG A 236 -24.62 8.54 10.65
CA ARG A 236 -24.53 9.84 11.36
C ARG A 236 -25.47 9.87 12.54
N ASN A 237 -25.13 10.70 13.54
CA ASN A 237 -25.86 10.71 14.81
C ASN A 237 -27.06 11.66 14.79
N THR A 238 -26.97 12.80 14.10
CA THR A 238 -28.00 13.84 14.11
C THR A 238 -28.53 14.15 12.71
N GLU A 239 -29.76 14.63 12.62
CA GLU A 239 -30.36 15.08 11.33
C GLU A 239 -29.63 16.31 10.76
N GLU A 240 -29.05 17.14 11.64
CA GLU A 240 -28.24 18.29 11.26
C GLU A 240 -26.96 17.88 10.53
N GLU A 241 -26.19 16.91 11.09
CA GLU A 241 -25.03 16.32 10.41
C GLU A 241 -25.40 15.76 9.02
N ILE A 242 -26.58 15.14 8.89
CA ILE A 242 -27.06 14.58 7.64
C ILE A 242 -27.39 15.69 6.62
N ALA A 243 -28.04 16.77 7.05
CA ALA A 243 -28.41 17.87 6.17
C ALA A 243 -27.18 18.59 5.63
N ILE A 244 -26.24 18.95 6.51
CA ILE A 244 -24.96 19.58 6.14
C ILE A 244 -24.19 18.73 5.17
N GLU A 245 -24.05 17.41 5.45
CA GLU A 245 -23.29 16.52 4.56
C GLU A 245 -23.95 16.31 3.19
N LEU A 246 -25.28 16.31 3.13
CA LEU A 246 -26.00 16.25 1.84
C LEU A 246 -25.77 17.52 1.00
N GLU A 247 -25.81 18.69 1.64
CA GLU A 247 -25.55 19.97 0.97
C GLU A 247 -24.11 20.02 0.45
N GLU A 248 -23.13 19.68 1.25
CA GLU A 248 -21.72 19.62 0.82
C GLU A 248 -21.48 18.64 -0.33
N ILE A 249 -22.14 17.47 -0.29
CA ILE A 249 -22.02 16.52 -1.39
C ILE A 249 -22.63 17.13 -2.66
N GLU A 250 -23.75 17.83 -2.55
CA GLU A 250 -24.45 18.47 -3.68
C GLU A 250 -23.56 19.56 -4.32
N GLU A 251 -23.00 20.46 -3.51
CA GLU A 251 -22.05 21.49 -3.95
C GLU A 251 -20.81 20.88 -4.64
N ASN A 252 -20.21 19.86 -4.03
CA ASN A 252 -19.03 19.20 -4.61
C ASN A 252 -19.32 18.40 -5.90
N LEU A 253 -20.59 18.05 -6.18
CA LEU A 253 -20.96 17.37 -7.43
C LEU A 253 -21.06 18.35 -8.61
N GLU A 254 -21.21 19.65 -8.36
CA GLU A 254 -21.20 20.69 -9.40
C GLU A 254 -19.79 20.92 -9.96
N GLU A 255 -18.74 20.67 -9.16
CA GLU A 255 -17.35 20.71 -9.63
C GLU A 255 -17.03 19.52 -10.56
N LYS A 256 -17.05 19.78 -11.86
CA LYS A 256 -16.70 18.76 -12.86
C LYS A 256 -15.24 18.36 -12.74
N GLN A 257 -14.99 17.09 -12.38
CA GLN A 257 -13.67 16.49 -12.48
C GLN A 257 -13.20 16.49 -13.94
N ASN A 258 -12.17 17.25 -14.25
CA ASN A 258 -11.66 17.42 -15.62
C ASN A 258 -10.13 17.28 -15.68
N GLY A 259 -9.57 16.33 -14.93
CA GLY A 259 -8.13 16.16 -14.77
C GLY A 259 -7.39 15.96 -16.08
N TRP A 260 -7.95 15.21 -17.05
CA TRP A 260 -7.33 15.02 -18.36
C TRP A 260 -7.24 16.31 -19.19
N ALA A 261 -8.30 17.11 -19.23
CA ALA A 261 -8.27 18.40 -19.91
C ALA A 261 -7.31 19.36 -19.18
N MET A 262 -7.34 19.37 -17.84
CA MET A 262 -6.43 20.15 -17.02
C MET A 262 -4.96 19.77 -17.27
N PHE A 263 -4.66 18.50 -17.41
CA PHE A 263 -3.33 18.01 -17.77
C PHE A 263 -2.87 18.52 -19.14
N LYS A 264 -3.77 18.58 -20.13
CA LYS A 264 -3.44 19.08 -21.48
C LYS A 264 -3.17 20.58 -21.48
N VAL A 265 -3.92 21.37 -20.71
CA VAL A 265 -3.91 22.83 -20.80
C VAL A 265 -3.00 23.46 -19.73
N ASN A 266 -3.02 22.97 -18.50
CA ASN A 266 -2.35 23.61 -17.37
C ASN A 266 -0.94 23.07 -17.13
N LYS A 267 0.08 23.88 -17.43
CA LYS A 267 1.50 23.54 -17.25
C LYS A 267 1.87 23.24 -15.78
N ASN A 268 1.25 23.95 -14.84
CA ASN A 268 1.57 23.79 -13.42
C ASN A 268 0.95 22.51 -12.85
N PHE A 269 -0.25 22.17 -13.29
CA PHE A 269 -0.84 20.87 -12.96
C PHE A 269 0.00 19.70 -13.51
N ARG A 270 0.53 19.82 -14.74
CA ARG A 270 1.48 18.80 -15.26
C ARG A 270 2.69 18.63 -14.37
N LYS A 271 3.27 19.73 -13.84
CA LYS A 271 4.41 19.63 -12.89
C LYS A 271 4.03 18.86 -11.62
N ALA A 272 2.82 19.08 -11.07
CA ALA A 272 2.34 18.34 -9.92
C ALA A 272 2.16 16.85 -10.24
N ILE A 273 1.65 16.49 -11.42
CA ILE A 273 1.54 15.09 -11.88
C ILE A 273 2.92 14.43 -11.95
N PHE A 274 3.92 15.09 -12.57
CA PHE A 274 5.28 14.55 -12.65
C PHE A 274 5.95 14.45 -11.26
N LEU A 275 5.65 15.39 -10.35
CA LEU A 275 6.11 15.28 -8.97
C LEU A 275 5.53 14.04 -8.29
N GLY A 276 4.23 13.80 -8.41
CA GLY A 276 3.59 12.62 -7.83
C GLY A 276 4.08 11.30 -8.45
N ILE A 277 4.32 11.27 -9.76
CA ILE A 277 4.96 10.15 -10.46
C ILE A 277 6.37 9.91 -9.87
N GLY A 278 7.19 10.97 -9.73
CA GLY A 278 8.53 10.88 -9.14
C GLY A 278 8.51 10.36 -7.70
N LEU A 279 7.57 10.82 -6.89
CA LEU A 279 7.40 10.37 -5.51
C LEU A 279 7.06 8.87 -5.43
N GLN A 280 6.20 8.37 -6.31
CA GLN A 280 5.84 6.95 -6.33
C GLN A 280 6.95 6.06 -6.89
N LEU A 281 7.73 6.55 -7.86
CA LEU A 281 8.95 5.88 -8.31
C LEU A 281 9.95 5.74 -7.15
N ILE A 282 10.22 6.84 -6.45
CA ILE A 282 11.11 6.87 -5.29
C ILE A 282 10.66 5.84 -4.25
N GLN A 283 9.37 5.82 -3.89
CA GLN A 283 8.85 4.90 -2.90
C GLN A 283 9.18 3.44 -3.23
N GLN A 284 9.05 3.03 -4.48
CA GLN A 284 9.28 1.64 -4.87
C GLN A 284 10.77 1.33 -5.05
N LEU A 285 11.55 2.30 -5.56
CA LEU A 285 12.99 2.15 -5.76
C LEU A 285 13.80 2.13 -4.45
N THR A 286 13.20 2.46 -3.29
CA THR A 286 13.81 2.19 -1.97
C THR A 286 14.11 0.71 -1.76
N GLY A 287 13.37 -0.20 -2.43
CA GLY A 287 13.55 -1.65 -2.31
C GLY A 287 12.74 -2.32 -1.20
N ILE A 288 11.78 -1.63 -0.57
CA ILE A 288 10.97 -2.24 0.51
C ILE A 288 10.27 -3.52 0.05
N ASN A 289 9.67 -3.50 -1.14
CA ASN A 289 8.96 -4.65 -1.66
C ASN A 289 9.87 -5.81 -2.02
N VAL A 290 11.14 -5.54 -2.35
CA VAL A 290 12.18 -6.57 -2.50
C VAL A 290 12.35 -7.35 -1.20
N VAL A 291 12.48 -6.62 -0.08
CA VAL A 291 12.61 -7.25 1.24
C VAL A 291 11.37 -8.08 1.55
N MET A 292 10.17 -7.59 1.26
CA MET A 292 8.91 -8.32 1.53
C MET A 292 8.74 -9.57 0.65
N TYR A 293 9.01 -9.47 -0.65
CA TYR A 293 8.81 -10.60 -1.58
C TYR A 293 9.89 -11.67 -1.49
N TYR A 294 11.12 -11.26 -1.19
CA TYR A 294 12.29 -12.15 -1.27
C TYR A 294 12.97 -12.36 0.09
N ALA A 295 12.29 -12.03 1.21
CA ALA A 295 12.84 -12.18 2.54
C ALA A 295 13.52 -13.56 2.78
N PRO A 296 12.89 -14.72 2.50
CA PRO A 296 13.54 -16.00 2.70
C PRO A 296 14.84 -16.16 1.88
N LYS A 297 14.89 -15.60 0.66
CA LYS A 297 16.07 -15.60 -0.20
C LYS A 297 17.18 -14.71 0.35
N ILE A 298 16.81 -13.57 0.95
CA ILE A 298 17.77 -12.66 1.59
C ILE A 298 18.35 -13.31 2.84
N PHE A 299 17.53 -13.97 3.68
CA PHE A 299 18.01 -14.75 4.82
C PHE A 299 18.92 -15.90 4.37
N GLN A 300 18.57 -16.60 3.29
CA GLN A 300 19.43 -17.63 2.70
C GLN A 300 20.78 -17.05 2.27
N ALA A 301 20.80 -15.90 1.59
CA ALA A 301 22.03 -15.23 1.17
C ALA A 301 22.88 -14.73 2.36
N ALA A 302 22.23 -14.39 3.47
CA ALA A 302 22.89 -14.04 4.72
C ALA A 302 23.48 -15.25 5.48
N GLY A 303 23.21 -16.50 5.05
CA GLY A 303 23.80 -17.71 5.64
C GLY A 303 22.87 -18.51 6.56
N PHE A 304 21.57 -18.16 6.62
CA PHE A 304 20.60 -18.99 7.34
C PHE A 304 20.29 -20.24 6.51
N GLY A 305 20.80 -21.38 6.97
CA GLY A 305 20.80 -22.63 6.18
C GLY A 305 19.46 -23.34 6.18
N SER A 306 18.75 -23.37 7.31
CA SER A 306 17.50 -24.08 7.42
C SER A 306 16.30 -23.30 6.89
N SER A 307 15.35 -24.03 6.30
CA SER A 307 14.09 -23.42 5.83
C SER A 307 13.29 -22.77 6.98
N ALA A 308 13.33 -23.37 8.16
CA ALA A 308 12.65 -22.84 9.34
C ALA A 308 13.23 -21.49 9.79
N GLU A 309 14.56 -21.35 9.85
CA GLU A 309 15.23 -20.08 10.19
C GLU A 309 14.86 -18.98 9.21
N GLN A 310 14.90 -19.28 7.89
CA GLN A 310 14.53 -18.34 6.84
C GLN A 310 13.07 -17.86 6.99
N MET A 311 12.15 -18.79 7.26
CA MET A 311 10.73 -18.48 7.42
C MET A 311 10.45 -17.71 8.71
N TRP A 312 11.01 -18.11 9.86
CA TRP A 312 10.83 -17.37 11.11
C TRP A 312 11.48 -15.98 11.06
N GLY A 313 12.64 -15.85 10.41
CA GLY A 313 13.25 -14.54 10.12
C GLY A 313 12.31 -13.65 9.31
N THR A 314 11.63 -14.22 8.31
CA THR A 314 10.63 -13.50 7.49
C THR A 314 9.42 -13.06 8.33
N VAL A 315 8.95 -13.87 9.28
CA VAL A 315 7.90 -13.45 10.24
C VAL A 315 8.34 -12.23 11.03
N LEU A 316 9.59 -12.20 11.52
CA LEU A 316 10.13 -11.05 12.25
C LEU A 316 10.16 -9.78 11.40
N VAL A 317 10.50 -9.89 10.10
CA VAL A 317 10.40 -8.77 9.13
C VAL A 317 8.99 -8.19 9.12
N GLY A 318 7.97 -9.04 9.02
CA GLY A 318 6.58 -8.60 9.04
C GLY A 318 6.18 -7.94 10.37
N VAL A 319 6.55 -8.53 11.50
CA VAL A 319 6.26 -7.98 12.85
C VAL A 319 6.90 -6.61 13.03
N VAL A 320 8.17 -6.45 12.65
CA VAL A 320 8.86 -5.15 12.70
C VAL A 320 8.15 -4.12 11.83
N ASN A 321 7.68 -4.51 10.64
CA ASN A 321 6.93 -3.62 9.75
C ASN A 321 5.61 -3.14 10.39
N VAL A 322 4.85 -4.04 11.03
CA VAL A 322 3.61 -3.66 11.75
C VAL A 322 3.92 -2.69 12.89
N LEU A 323 4.90 -3.02 13.74
CA LEU A 323 5.27 -2.17 14.88
C LEU A 323 5.75 -0.78 14.42
N ALA A 324 6.57 -0.72 13.37
CA ALA A 324 7.04 0.53 12.80
C ALA A 324 5.92 1.38 12.18
N THR A 325 4.86 0.75 11.66
CA THR A 325 3.69 1.46 11.12
C THR A 325 2.97 2.29 12.22
N PHE A 326 2.91 1.78 13.46
CA PHE A 326 2.35 2.55 14.57
C PHE A 326 3.18 3.80 14.90
N ILE A 327 4.51 3.73 14.76
CA ILE A 327 5.41 4.88 14.94
C ILE A 327 5.05 5.97 13.92
N ALA A 328 4.88 5.59 12.65
CA ALA A 328 4.48 6.53 11.60
C ALA A 328 3.18 7.27 11.95
N ILE A 329 2.15 6.54 12.34
CA ILE A 329 0.83 7.12 12.69
C ILE A 329 0.96 8.13 13.83
N ALA A 330 1.83 7.89 14.80
CA ALA A 330 2.01 8.76 15.96
C ALA A 330 2.76 10.08 15.65
N PHE A 331 3.67 10.09 14.66
CA PHE A 331 4.60 11.21 14.43
C PHE A 331 4.31 12.02 13.16
N VAL A 332 3.53 11.50 12.19
CA VAL A 332 3.27 12.14 10.89
C VAL A 332 2.77 13.59 11.01
N ASP A 333 1.86 13.86 11.92
CA ASP A 333 1.27 15.20 12.07
C ASP A 333 2.10 16.13 12.96
N ARG A 334 3.07 15.60 13.71
CA ARG A 334 3.87 16.38 14.66
C ARG A 334 5.12 17.01 14.02
N TRP A 335 5.86 16.27 13.18
CA TRP A 335 7.17 16.68 12.69
C TRP A 335 7.16 17.36 11.31
N GLY A 336 6.11 17.16 10.51
CA GLY A 336 6.04 17.62 9.12
C GLY A 336 6.56 16.55 8.14
N ARG A 337 6.25 16.78 6.86
CA ARG A 337 6.48 15.76 5.82
C ARG A 337 7.97 15.64 5.47
N LYS A 338 8.66 16.77 5.26
CA LYS A 338 10.07 16.80 4.83
C LYS A 338 11.05 16.29 5.89
N PRO A 339 11.01 16.72 7.16
CA PRO A 339 11.93 16.20 8.19
C PRO A 339 11.83 14.67 8.34
N ILE A 340 10.62 14.13 8.35
CA ILE A 340 10.39 12.68 8.44
C ILE A 340 11.01 11.95 7.24
N MET A 341 10.87 12.51 6.03
CA MET A 341 11.43 11.88 4.84
C MET A 341 12.96 11.93 4.81
N TYR A 342 13.58 13.04 5.23
CA TYR A 342 15.05 13.12 5.29
C TYR A 342 15.64 12.12 6.28
N THR A 343 15.05 12.03 7.48
CA THR A 343 15.51 11.06 8.48
C THR A 343 15.27 9.62 8.01
N GLY A 344 14.11 9.36 7.37
CA GLY A 344 13.78 8.06 6.83
C GLY A 344 14.74 7.60 5.73
N PHE A 345 15.00 8.44 4.72
CA PHE A 345 15.95 8.12 3.64
C PHE A 345 17.38 7.93 4.17
N ALA A 346 17.81 8.76 5.14
CA ALA A 346 19.11 8.58 5.77
C ALA A 346 19.23 7.24 6.50
N ILE A 347 18.22 6.88 7.29
CA ILE A 347 18.16 5.57 7.97
C ILE A 347 18.17 4.45 6.96
N MET A 348 17.33 4.51 5.93
CA MET A 348 17.24 3.48 4.88
C MET A 348 18.55 3.32 4.12
N GLY A 349 19.17 4.43 3.70
CA GLY A 349 20.44 4.42 2.96
C GLY A 349 21.59 3.83 3.76
N ILE A 350 21.76 4.30 5.01
CA ILE A 350 22.78 3.75 5.92
C ILE A 350 22.54 2.26 6.18
N SER A 351 21.31 1.88 6.41
CA SER A 351 20.93 0.49 6.66
C SER A 351 21.24 -0.42 5.48
N MET A 352 20.91 0.01 4.25
CA MET A 352 21.19 -0.77 3.04
C MET A 352 22.70 -0.86 2.77
N CYS A 353 23.47 0.17 3.07
CA CYS A 353 24.94 0.11 3.02
C CYS A 353 25.48 -0.89 4.05
N ILE A 354 24.97 -0.88 5.27
CA ILE A 354 25.34 -1.86 6.32
C ILE A 354 25.02 -3.27 5.84
N VAL A 355 23.81 -3.50 5.30
CA VAL A 355 23.41 -4.80 4.76
C VAL A 355 24.38 -5.27 3.68
N GLY A 356 24.69 -4.40 2.71
CA GLY A 356 25.60 -4.74 1.62
C GLY A 356 27.02 -5.08 2.10
N ILE A 357 27.58 -4.26 2.98
CA ILE A 357 28.95 -4.46 3.51
C ILE A 357 29.02 -5.68 4.43
N ALA A 358 27.99 -5.90 5.24
CA ALA A 358 27.97 -6.99 6.21
C ALA A 358 27.47 -8.33 5.63
N MET A 359 26.98 -8.36 4.39
CA MET A 359 26.53 -9.60 3.74
C MET A 359 27.73 -10.57 3.59
N PRO A 360 27.63 -11.81 4.12
CA PRO A 360 28.73 -12.75 4.04
C PRO A 360 29.04 -13.14 2.60
N SER A 361 30.30 -13.28 2.27
CA SER A 361 30.75 -13.83 0.97
C SER A 361 30.55 -15.35 0.89
N HIS A 362 30.51 -15.90 -0.31
CA HIS A 362 30.45 -17.35 -0.51
C HIS A 362 31.60 -18.11 0.19
N ALA A 363 32.81 -17.51 0.23
CA ALA A 363 33.96 -18.10 0.90
C ALA A 363 33.77 -18.13 2.42
N GLU A 364 33.24 -17.06 3.02
CA GLU A 364 32.93 -17.01 4.46
C GLU A 364 31.83 -18.01 4.84
N LEU A 365 30.78 -18.14 4.02
CA LEU A 365 29.72 -19.13 4.23
C LEU A 365 30.25 -20.56 4.16
N ALA A 366 31.14 -20.86 3.21
CA ALA A 366 31.79 -22.15 3.09
C ALA A 366 32.70 -22.44 4.29
N ALA A 367 33.45 -21.45 4.77
CA ALA A 367 34.37 -21.59 5.92
C ALA A 367 33.59 -21.71 7.26
N ALA A 368 32.38 -21.20 7.36
CA ALA A 368 31.55 -21.23 8.56
C ALA A 368 31.04 -22.65 8.92
N ALA A 369 31.23 -23.64 8.04
CA ALA A 369 30.93 -25.06 8.30
C ALA A 369 29.53 -25.31 8.90
N GLY A 370 28.52 -24.55 8.47
CA GLY A 370 27.14 -24.66 8.95
C GLY A 370 26.79 -23.74 10.13
N HIS A 371 27.73 -22.97 10.67
CA HIS A 371 27.43 -21.92 11.65
C HIS A 371 27.04 -20.62 10.95
N ILE A 372 26.15 -19.84 11.58
CA ILE A 372 25.75 -18.53 11.05
C ILE A 372 26.86 -17.53 11.37
N PRO A 373 27.49 -16.87 10.36
CA PRO A 373 28.53 -15.88 10.62
C PRO A 373 28.00 -14.67 11.38
N THR A 374 28.78 -14.04 12.24
CA THR A 374 28.39 -12.83 12.99
C THR A 374 27.95 -11.71 12.05
N ARG A 375 28.56 -11.58 10.88
CA ARG A 375 28.18 -10.60 9.84
C ARG A 375 26.74 -10.77 9.36
N ALA A 376 26.20 -11.98 9.36
CA ALA A 376 24.81 -12.25 9.01
C ALA A 376 23.84 -11.53 9.95
N PHE A 377 24.10 -11.55 11.25
CA PHE A 377 23.26 -10.85 12.25
C PHE A 377 23.31 -9.34 12.05
N ILE A 378 24.47 -8.78 11.69
CA ILE A 378 24.60 -7.34 11.35
C ILE A 378 23.77 -7.00 10.11
N SER A 379 23.82 -7.85 9.06
CA SER A 379 22.99 -7.66 7.85
C SER A 379 21.51 -7.70 8.17
N ILE A 380 21.06 -8.65 9.00
CA ILE A 380 19.64 -8.76 9.38
C ILE A 380 19.20 -7.58 10.26
N ALA A 381 20.04 -7.12 11.19
CA ALA A 381 19.76 -5.90 11.96
C ALA A 381 19.62 -4.67 11.01
N GLY A 382 20.46 -4.58 9.99
CA GLY A 382 20.35 -3.58 8.94
C GLY A 382 19.01 -3.65 8.20
N ILE A 383 18.54 -4.85 7.84
CA ILE A 383 17.22 -5.04 7.19
C ILE A 383 16.10 -4.54 8.12
N PHE A 384 16.11 -4.90 9.40
CA PHE A 384 15.09 -4.43 10.33
C PHE A 384 15.11 -2.90 10.49
N THR A 385 16.30 -2.29 10.58
CA THR A 385 16.45 -0.84 10.66
C THR A 385 15.95 -0.15 9.38
N PHE A 386 16.23 -0.74 8.21
CA PHE A 386 15.69 -0.28 6.94
C PHE A 386 14.16 -0.30 6.92
N ILE A 387 13.53 -1.39 7.38
CA ILE A 387 12.07 -1.52 7.45
C ILE A 387 11.47 -0.46 8.37
N ILE A 388 12.08 -0.21 9.54
CA ILE A 388 11.65 0.84 10.47
C ILE A 388 11.74 2.22 9.79
N GLY A 389 12.85 2.50 9.11
CA GLY A 389 13.02 3.74 8.35
C GLY A 389 11.94 3.95 7.30
N PHE A 390 11.64 2.92 6.50
CA PHE A 390 10.59 2.97 5.48
C PHE A 390 9.20 3.13 6.08
N ALA A 391 8.82 2.27 7.02
CA ALA A 391 7.47 2.26 7.59
C ALA A 391 7.16 3.54 8.37
N ALA A 392 8.17 4.15 8.99
CA ALA A 392 8.03 5.44 9.68
C ALA A 392 8.03 6.67 8.75
N SER A 393 8.42 6.53 7.47
CA SER A 393 8.59 7.66 6.55
C SER A 393 7.95 7.43 5.18
N ALA A 394 8.70 6.86 4.23
CA ALA A 394 8.31 6.76 2.82
C ALA A 394 7.01 5.98 2.60
N GLY A 395 6.69 5.02 3.47
CA GLY A 395 5.46 4.25 3.41
C GLY A 395 4.21 5.14 3.39
N PRO A 396 3.92 5.87 4.46
CA PRO A 396 2.73 6.72 4.56
C PRO A 396 2.91 8.10 3.92
N ILE A 397 4.06 8.77 4.11
CA ILE A 397 4.24 10.19 3.77
C ILE A 397 4.10 10.46 2.28
N ILE A 398 4.61 9.59 1.43
CA ILE A 398 4.54 9.76 -0.03
C ILE A 398 3.08 9.78 -0.50
N TRP A 399 2.22 8.92 0.05
CA TRP A 399 0.78 8.91 -0.24
C TRP A 399 0.09 10.18 0.25
N VAL A 400 0.47 10.67 1.44
CA VAL A 400 -0.04 11.93 2.00
C VAL A 400 0.31 13.08 1.07
N ILE A 401 1.58 13.26 0.69
CA ILE A 401 2.01 14.33 -0.21
C ILE A 401 1.27 14.22 -1.56
N CYS A 402 1.16 13.03 -2.16
CA CYS A 402 0.42 12.84 -3.40
C CYS A 402 -1.06 13.26 -3.28
N SER A 403 -1.69 13.06 -2.13
CA SER A 403 -3.07 13.50 -1.92
C SER A 403 -3.21 15.02 -1.73
N GLU A 404 -2.17 15.69 -1.23
CA GLU A 404 -2.15 17.11 -0.89
C GLU A 404 -1.77 18.02 -2.06
N ILE A 405 -0.94 17.55 -3.00
CA ILE A 405 -0.42 18.39 -4.10
C ILE A 405 -1.40 18.55 -5.28
N TYR A 406 -2.47 17.74 -5.36
CA TYR A 406 -3.39 17.80 -6.49
C TYR A 406 -4.60 18.69 -6.21
N PRO A 407 -4.90 19.68 -7.09
CA PRO A 407 -6.12 20.46 -7.03
C PRO A 407 -7.36 19.55 -7.12
N LEU A 408 -8.43 19.94 -6.45
CA LEU A 408 -9.65 19.13 -6.35
C LEU A 408 -10.19 18.70 -7.72
N ALA A 409 -10.24 19.61 -8.69
CA ALA A 409 -10.74 19.33 -10.06
C ALA A 409 -9.88 18.30 -10.85
N GLY A 410 -8.62 18.09 -10.48
CA GLY A 410 -7.70 17.15 -11.13
C GLY A 410 -7.24 15.98 -10.26
N ARG A 411 -7.70 15.93 -9.00
CA ARG A 411 -7.17 15.01 -7.99
C ARG A 411 -7.32 13.54 -8.37
N ASP A 412 -8.47 13.13 -8.88
CA ASP A 412 -8.73 11.74 -9.29
C ASP A 412 -7.74 11.29 -10.37
N PHE A 413 -7.47 12.17 -11.35
CA PHE A 413 -6.49 11.90 -12.40
C PHE A 413 -5.06 11.81 -11.83
N GLY A 414 -4.68 12.75 -10.95
CA GLY A 414 -3.37 12.76 -10.30
C GLY A 414 -3.11 11.51 -9.46
N ILE A 415 -4.05 11.12 -8.62
CA ILE A 415 -3.96 9.91 -7.80
C ILE A 415 -3.91 8.66 -8.68
N THR A 416 -4.68 8.60 -9.77
CA THR A 416 -4.63 7.47 -10.71
C THR A 416 -3.26 7.33 -11.34
N CYS A 417 -2.67 8.43 -11.83
CA CYS A 417 -1.31 8.43 -12.41
C CYS A 417 -0.27 7.97 -11.37
N SER A 418 -0.34 8.52 -10.15
CA SER A 418 0.55 8.16 -9.05
C SER A 418 0.44 6.66 -8.71
N THR A 419 -0.78 6.16 -8.53
CA THR A 419 -1.02 4.75 -8.19
C THR A 419 -0.58 3.80 -9.30
N ALA A 420 -0.88 4.13 -10.56
CA ALA A 420 -0.42 3.32 -11.69
C ALA A 420 1.12 3.26 -11.75
N THR A 421 1.79 4.40 -11.52
CA THR A 421 3.26 4.46 -11.45
C THR A 421 3.80 3.60 -10.30
N ASN A 422 3.15 3.64 -9.14
CA ASN A 422 3.52 2.80 -8.00
C ASN A 422 3.52 1.32 -8.36
N TRP A 423 2.46 0.83 -8.99
CA TRP A 423 2.34 -0.56 -9.40
C TRP A 423 3.37 -0.95 -10.47
N ILE A 424 3.59 -0.09 -11.47
CA ILE A 424 4.59 -0.33 -12.53
C ILE A 424 5.99 -0.40 -11.91
N ALA A 425 6.36 0.57 -11.10
CA ALA A 425 7.68 0.63 -10.46
C ALA A 425 7.91 -0.58 -9.54
N ASN A 426 6.90 -0.96 -8.74
CA ASN A 426 6.94 -2.15 -7.91
C ASN A 426 7.15 -3.43 -8.76
N GLY A 427 6.44 -3.54 -9.89
CA GLY A 427 6.62 -4.65 -10.82
C GLY A 427 8.03 -4.73 -11.39
N ILE A 428 8.62 -3.60 -11.77
CA ILE A 428 10.00 -3.52 -12.28
C ILE A 428 11.00 -3.93 -11.21
N VAL A 429 10.88 -3.40 -10.00
CA VAL A 429 11.74 -3.74 -8.86
C VAL A 429 11.67 -5.24 -8.54
N GLY A 430 10.46 -5.80 -8.54
CA GLY A 430 10.27 -7.24 -8.34
C GLY A 430 10.87 -8.10 -9.46
N LEU A 431 10.83 -7.64 -10.72
CA LEU A 431 11.40 -8.34 -11.89
C LEU A 431 12.92 -8.31 -11.97
N THR A 432 13.57 -7.40 -11.27
CA THR A 432 15.02 -7.17 -11.45
C THR A 432 15.85 -7.66 -10.28
N PHE A 433 15.27 -7.84 -9.10
CA PHE A 433 16.03 -8.08 -7.90
C PHE A 433 16.82 -9.39 -7.88
N LEU A 434 16.20 -10.53 -8.20
CA LEU A 434 16.91 -11.82 -8.19
C LEU A 434 17.99 -11.85 -9.26
N THR A 435 17.73 -11.23 -10.40
CA THR A 435 18.71 -11.07 -11.48
C THR A 435 19.88 -10.21 -11.02
N MET A 436 19.64 -9.09 -10.32
CA MET A 436 20.71 -8.27 -9.73
C MET A 436 21.46 -9.06 -8.65
N LEU A 437 20.74 -9.72 -7.75
CA LEU A 437 21.35 -10.51 -6.68
C LEU A 437 22.28 -11.60 -7.21
N LYS A 438 21.88 -12.27 -8.29
CA LYS A 438 22.66 -13.33 -8.94
C LYS A 438 23.81 -12.79 -9.80
N GLY A 439 23.58 -11.69 -10.54
CA GLY A 439 24.54 -11.15 -11.50
C GLY A 439 25.59 -10.23 -10.87
N LEU A 440 25.19 -9.39 -9.92
CA LEU A 440 26.04 -8.40 -9.26
C LEU A 440 26.50 -8.84 -7.87
N GLY A 441 25.88 -9.87 -7.33
CA GLY A 441 26.08 -10.30 -5.95
C GLY A 441 25.30 -9.48 -4.92
N ALA A 442 25.18 -10.00 -3.71
CA ALA A 442 24.38 -9.37 -2.66
C ALA A 442 24.94 -8.01 -2.23
N THR A 443 26.24 -7.92 -1.99
CA THR A 443 26.91 -6.68 -1.57
C THR A 443 26.63 -5.53 -2.52
N THR A 444 26.90 -5.72 -3.82
CA THR A 444 26.69 -4.66 -4.82
C THR A 444 25.22 -4.28 -4.95
N THR A 445 24.33 -5.28 -4.93
CA THR A 445 22.88 -5.05 -5.03
C THR A 445 22.38 -4.16 -3.91
N PHE A 446 22.71 -4.44 -2.65
CA PHE A 446 22.27 -3.63 -1.52
C PHE A 446 22.96 -2.27 -1.45
N LEU A 447 24.22 -2.14 -1.88
CA LEU A 447 24.89 -0.86 -1.99
C LEU A 447 24.25 0.04 -3.06
N ILE A 448 23.75 -0.51 -4.17
CA ILE A 448 22.98 0.26 -5.17
C ILE A 448 21.72 0.83 -4.51
N TYR A 449 20.94 0.01 -3.78
CA TYR A 449 19.76 0.51 -3.06
C TYR A 449 20.13 1.61 -2.05
N GLY A 450 21.23 1.43 -1.29
CA GLY A 450 21.72 2.45 -0.36
C GLY A 450 22.13 3.76 -1.05
N GLY A 451 22.80 3.68 -2.20
CA GLY A 451 23.23 4.85 -2.98
C GLY A 451 22.06 5.62 -3.58
N VAL A 452 21.00 4.93 -4.00
CA VAL A 452 19.79 5.55 -4.57
C VAL A 452 19.06 6.41 -3.53
N GLU A 453 19.13 6.07 -2.24
CA GLU A 453 18.51 6.89 -1.16
C GLU A 453 19.13 8.31 -1.09
N VAL A 454 20.39 8.47 -1.41
CA VAL A 454 21.04 9.79 -1.48
C VAL A 454 20.42 10.64 -2.59
N ILE A 455 20.13 10.02 -3.75
CA ILE A 455 19.45 10.69 -4.86
C ILE A 455 18.05 11.14 -4.43
N PHE A 456 17.36 10.33 -3.62
CA PHE A 456 16.03 10.66 -3.12
C PHE A 456 16.05 11.84 -2.15
N ILE A 457 17.04 11.93 -1.27
CA ILE A 457 17.23 13.09 -0.40
C ILE A 457 17.39 14.35 -1.25
N ILE A 458 18.26 14.31 -2.27
CA ILE A 458 18.48 15.43 -3.19
C ILE A 458 17.16 15.82 -3.91
N PHE A 459 16.40 14.83 -4.41
CA PHE A 459 15.11 15.07 -5.04
C PHE A 459 14.14 15.80 -4.09
N PHE A 460 14.04 15.35 -2.84
CA PHE A 460 13.17 15.97 -1.83
C PHE A 460 13.61 17.40 -1.50
N ILE A 461 14.91 17.67 -1.44
CA ILE A 461 15.44 19.02 -1.20
C ILE A 461 15.05 19.97 -2.34
N LEU A 462 15.12 19.51 -3.58
CA LEU A 462 14.96 20.36 -4.76
C LEU A 462 13.51 20.62 -5.15
N TRP A 463 12.65 19.60 -5.09
CA TRP A 463 11.31 19.66 -5.73
C TRP A 463 10.13 19.48 -4.77
N VAL A 464 10.28 18.79 -3.65
CA VAL A 464 9.13 18.45 -2.80
C VAL A 464 8.78 19.63 -1.89
N PRO A 465 7.49 20.06 -1.83
CA PRO A 465 7.02 21.07 -0.89
C PRO A 465 6.89 20.52 0.53
N GLU A 466 6.95 21.41 1.55
CA GLU A 466 6.39 21.11 2.87
C GLU A 466 4.91 21.51 2.84
N THR A 467 4.04 20.59 3.21
CA THR A 467 2.58 20.78 3.13
C THR A 467 1.91 20.86 4.51
N LYS A 468 2.67 20.66 5.59
CA LYS A 468 2.15 20.68 6.95
C LYS A 468 1.49 22.00 7.31
N GLY A 469 0.24 21.92 7.80
CA GLY A 469 -0.49 23.05 8.34
C GLY A 469 -1.05 24.03 7.29
N ILE A 470 -0.98 23.68 6.01
CA ILE A 470 -1.53 24.48 4.91
C ILE A 470 -2.80 23.79 4.39
N SER A 471 -3.84 24.58 4.13
CA SER A 471 -5.08 24.03 3.56
C SER A 471 -4.87 23.54 2.10
N LEU A 472 -5.62 22.51 1.70
CA LEU A 472 -5.51 21.94 0.36
C LEU A 472 -5.88 22.96 -0.73
N GLU A 473 -6.83 23.85 -0.42
CA GLU A 473 -7.27 24.94 -1.29
C GLU A 473 -6.12 25.92 -1.54
N LYS A 474 -5.36 26.28 -0.48
CA LYS A 474 -4.22 27.20 -0.59
C LYS A 474 -3.06 26.59 -1.38
N ILE A 475 -2.80 25.29 -1.19
CA ILE A 475 -1.80 24.55 -1.99
C ILE A 475 -2.21 24.55 -3.46
N ALA A 476 -3.49 24.29 -3.75
CA ALA A 476 -4.03 24.29 -5.11
C ALA A 476 -3.95 25.68 -5.76
N GLU A 477 -4.33 26.73 -5.03
CA GLU A 477 -4.22 28.12 -5.47
C GLU A 477 -2.77 28.48 -5.81
N ASN A 478 -1.84 28.22 -4.91
CA ASN A 478 -0.41 28.48 -5.11
C ASN A 478 0.16 27.73 -6.33
N LEU A 479 -0.25 26.47 -6.52
CA LEU A 479 0.13 25.66 -7.68
C LEU A 479 -0.39 26.27 -8.98
N LEU A 480 -1.68 26.62 -9.03
CA LEU A 480 -2.33 27.14 -10.22
C LEU A 480 -1.84 28.54 -10.56
N ALA A 481 -1.51 29.36 -9.56
CA ALA A 481 -0.86 30.66 -9.71
C ALA A 481 0.58 30.57 -10.25
N GLY A 482 1.14 29.35 -10.37
CA GLY A 482 2.46 29.13 -10.96
C GLY A 482 3.63 29.26 -10.01
N LYS A 483 3.40 29.23 -8.67
CA LYS A 483 4.51 29.15 -7.70
C LYS A 483 5.39 27.92 -7.97
N PRO A 484 6.72 28.01 -7.73
CA PRO A 484 7.61 26.86 -7.80
C PRO A 484 7.10 25.72 -6.91
N LEU A 485 7.18 24.46 -7.36
CA LEU A 485 6.67 23.28 -6.60
C LEU A 485 7.14 23.28 -5.14
N LYS A 486 8.42 23.58 -4.90
CA LYS A 486 8.99 23.65 -3.54
C LYS A 486 8.29 24.66 -2.62
N LYS A 487 7.62 25.68 -3.19
CA LYS A 487 7.00 26.81 -2.47
C LYS A 487 5.47 26.78 -2.46
N ILE A 488 4.81 25.75 -2.99
CA ILE A 488 3.35 25.71 -3.02
C ILE A 488 2.73 25.52 -1.62
N GLY A 489 3.50 25.05 -0.67
CA GLY A 489 3.13 24.95 0.75
C GLY A 489 3.60 26.14 1.61
N LEU A 490 3.89 27.30 0.98
CA LEU A 490 4.31 28.52 1.68
C LEU A 490 3.33 29.65 1.40
#